data_4d702ac280cee2faa428a8838369a032
#
_entry.id   4d702ac280cee2faa428a8838369a032
#
_cell.length_a   1.000
_cell.length_b   1.000
_cell.length_c   1.000
_cell.angle_alpha   90.00
_cell.angle_beta   90.00
_cell.angle_gamma   90.00
#
_symmetry.space_group_name_H-M   'P 1'
#
loop_
_entity.id
_entity.type
_entity.pdbx_description
1 polymer ?
#
loop_
_entity_poly.entity_id
_entity_poly.type
_entity_poly.pdbx_seq_one_letter_code
_entity_poly.pdbx_strand_id
1 'polypeptide(L)'
;MGKSSIKLIANNKKAYFDYFIDDKFECGISLAGTEVKSLRMGKCSIKESFVRIVNDEVMIFGMHISPYEKGNIFNKDPLRERKLLMHRYEINKLKGKIQEKGYTLVPLQVYFKGSLVKVEIGLARGKKLYDKRADIAKKDQRRELEKDFKVKNLY
;
A
#
# COMPACT_ATOMS: atom_id res chain seq x y z
N MET A 1 -12.56 -12.65 -23.87
CA MET A 1 -12.25 -12.26 -23.29
C MET A 1 -12.05 -12.68 -22.25
N GLY A 2 -11.74 -12.73 -21.94
CA GLY A 2 -11.38 -13.41 -20.88
C GLY A 2 -10.97 -12.68 -19.74
N LYS A 3 -10.38 -13.35 -18.84
CA LYS A 3 -9.89 -12.75 -17.64
C LYS A 3 -8.67 -11.91 -17.91
N SER A 4 -8.62 -10.73 -17.32
CA SER A 4 -7.40 -9.96 -17.32
C SER A 4 -6.37 -10.67 -16.44
N SER A 5 -5.17 -10.83 -16.95
CA SER A 5 -4.09 -11.37 -16.14
C SER A 5 -3.63 -10.30 -15.15
N ILE A 6 -3.21 -10.75 -13.97
CA ILE A 6 -2.67 -9.87 -12.94
C ILE A 6 -1.19 -10.12 -12.80
N LYS A 7 -0.41 -9.06 -12.90
CA LYS A 7 1.04 -9.14 -12.73
C LYS A 7 1.46 -8.19 -11.61
N LEU A 8 1.91 -8.75 -10.51
CA LEU A 8 2.34 -7.96 -9.37
C LEU A 8 3.61 -7.17 -9.71
N ILE A 9 3.60 -5.89 -9.37
CA ILE A 9 4.75 -5.00 -9.57
C ILE A 9 5.46 -4.77 -8.24
N ALA A 10 4.69 -4.40 -7.22
CA ALA A 10 5.25 -4.10 -5.90
C ALA A 10 4.21 -4.42 -4.84
N ASN A 11 4.67 -4.77 -3.65
CA ASN A 11 3.76 -4.97 -2.52
C ASN A 11 4.35 -4.34 -1.26
N ASN A 12 3.49 -4.20 -0.26
CA ASN A 12 3.86 -3.56 1.01
C ASN A 12 3.50 -4.50 2.15
N LYS A 13 4.34 -5.50 2.37
CA LYS A 13 4.12 -6.49 3.43
C LYS A 13 4.10 -5.86 4.81
N LYS A 14 4.88 -4.80 4.99
CA LYS A 14 4.97 -4.11 6.27
C LYS A 14 3.63 -3.53 6.70
N ALA A 15 2.77 -3.17 5.75
CA ALA A 15 1.45 -2.65 6.07
C ALA A 15 0.64 -3.63 6.91
N TYR A 16 0.73 -4.91 6.61
CA TYR A 16 0.01 -5.93 7.37
C TYR A 16 0.60 -6.14 8.76
N PHE A 17 1.85 -5.80 8.93
CA PHE A 17 2.49 -5.85 10.24
C PHE A 17 2.10 -4.64 11.11
N ASP A 18 2.05 -3.46 10.50
CA ASP A 18 1.84 -2.21 11.24
C ASP A 18 0.37 -1.85 11.42
N TYR A 19 -0.51 -2.43 10.61
CA TYR A 19 -1.92 -2.04 10.58
C TYR A 19 -2.84 -3.24 10.57
N PHE A 20 -4.03 -3.04 11.15
CA PHE A 20 -5.16 -3.95 10.93
C PHE A 20 -5.85 -3.47 9.66
N ILE A 21 -5.94 -4.32 8.66
CA ILE A 21 -6.55 -3.97 7.37
C ILE A 21 -8.01 -4.40 7.41
N ASP A 22 -8.92 -3.43 7.49
CA ASP A 22 -10.34 -3.71 7.64
C ASP A 22 -11.05 -3.88 6.30
N ASP A 23 -10.59 -3.18 5.26
CA ASP A 23 -11.20 -3.26 3.94
C ASP A 23 -10.17 -2.94 2.89
N LYS A 24 -10.41 -3.36 1.65
CA LYS A 24 -9.49 -3.14 0.54
C LYS A 24 -10.22 -2.56 -0.66
N PHE A 25 -9.53 -1.71 -1.40
CA PHE A 25 -10.08 -1.06 -2.58
C PHE A 25 -9.07 -1.11 -3.72
N GLU A 26 -9.55 -1.43 -4.91
CA GLU A 26 -8.73 -1.38 -6.11
C GLU A 26 -8.93 -0.03 -6.77
N CYS A 27 -7.84 0.69 -6.99
CA CYS A 27 -7.86 2.02 -7.58
C CYS A 27 -7.11 2.04 -8.90
N GLY A 28 -7.55 2.90 -9.82
CA GLY A 28 -6.70 3.28 -10.93
C GLY A 28 -5.66 4.29 -10.43
N ILE A 29 -4.73 4.63 -11.29
CA ILE A 29 -3.70 5.61 -10.96
C ILE A 29 -3.36 6.43 -12.20
N SER A 30 -3.21 7.73 -12.02
CA SER A 30 -2.87 8.64 -13.11
C SER A 30 -1.36 8.65 -13.28
N LEU A 31 -0.89 8.16 -14.43
CA LEU A 31 0.54 7.98 -14.71
C LEU A 31 0.90 8.59 -16.04
N ALA A 32 2.16 9.02 -16.16
CA ALA A 32 2.75 9.39 -17.44
C ALA A 32 3.22 8.13 -18.17
N GLY A 33 3.38 8.22 -19.49
CA GLY A 33 3.82 7.08 -20.29
C GLY A 33 5.16 6.50 -19.83
N THR A 34 6.10 7.38 -19.46
CA THR A 34 7.42 6.94 -18.98
C THR A 34 7.30 6.16 -17.67
N GLU A 35 6.36 6.55 -16.83
CA GLU A 35 6.11 5.84 -15.56
C GLU A 35 5.56 4.44 -15.81
N VAL A 36 4.62 4.32 -16.76
CA VAL A 36 4.08 3.02 -17.12
C VAL A 36 5.18 2.09 -17.66
N LYS A 37 6.07 2.64 -18.47
CA LYS A 37 7.20 1.86 -19.00
C LYS A 37 8.12 1.36 -17.90
N SER A 38 8.41 2.21 -16.91
CA SER A 38 9.22 1.79 -15.76
C SER A 38 8.52 0.71 -14.95
N LEU A 39 7.21 0.82 -14.79
CA LEU A 39 6.45 -0.18 -14.05
C LEU A 39 6.47 -1.53 -14.77
N ARG A 40 6.44 -1.53 -16.08
CA ARG A 40 6.59 -2.79 -16.86
C ARG A 40 7.91 -3.47 -16.60
N MET A 41 8.92 -2.70 -16.23
CA MET A 41 10.23 -3.21 -15.88
C MET A 41 10.35 -3.53 -14.39
N GLY A 42 9.26 -3.38 -13.64
CA GLY A 42 9.23 -3.68 -12.22
C GLY A 42 9.95 -2.68 -11.35
N LYS A 43 10.20 -1.49 -11.85
CA LYS A 43 10.99 -0.47 -11.14
C LYS A 43 10.10 0.44 -10.31
N CYS A 44 9.55 -0.11 -9.24
CA CYS A 44 8.64 0.62 -8.36
C CYS A 44 8.82 0.16 -6.92
N SER A 45 8.70 1.10 -6.00
CA SER A 45 8.69 0.81 -4.57
C SER A 45 7.58 1.60 -3.89
N ILE A 46 6.84 0.94 -3.02
CA ILE A 46 5.79 1.59 -2.22
C ILE A 46 6.06 1.46 -0.72
N LYS A 47 7.26 1.08 -0.34
CA LYS A 47 7.60 0.86 1.08
C LYS A 47 7.40 2.11 1.94
N GLU A 48 7.77 3.26 1.38
CA GLU A 48 7.68 4.53 2.10
C GLU A 48 6.48 5.35 1.68
N SER A 49 5.55 4.74 0.96
CA SER A 49 4.40 5.46 0.43
C SER A 49 3.25 5.50 1.43
N PHE A 50 2.39 6.48 1.24
CA PHE A 50 1.17 6.62 2.03
C PHE A 50 0.10 7.28 1.17
N VAL A 51 -1.15 7.13 1.58
CA VAL A 51 -2.31 7.61 0.83
C VAL A 51 -3.09 8.58 1.68
N ARG A 52 -3.50 9.70 1.09
CA ARG A 52 -4.33 10.70 1.77
C ARG A 52 -5.40 11.21 0.83
N ILE A 53 -6.48 11.70 1.41
CA ILE A 53 -7.52 12.39 0.66
C ILE A 53 -7.27 13.89 0.82
N VAL A 54 -7.03 14.55 -0.32
CA VAL A 54 -6.74 15.98 -0.37
C VAL A 54 -7.72 16.61 -1.35
N ASN A 55 -8.51 17.58 -0.88
CA ASN A 55 -9.49 18.27 -1.73
C ASN A 55 -10.41 17.29 -2.47
N ASP A 56 -10.91 16.29 -1.73
CA ASP A 56 -11.81 15.25 -2.27
C ASP A 56 -11.18 14.37 -3.33
N GLU A 57 -9.86 14.38 -3.42
CA GLU A 57 -9.12 13.47 -4.31
C GLU A 57 -8.23 12.57 -3.49
N VAL A 58 -8.10 11.33 -3.93
CA VAL A 58 -7.23 10.35 -3.26
C VAL A 58 -5.86 10.44 -3.91
N MET A 59 -4.84 10.71 -3.10
CA MET A 59 -3.48 10.90 -3.59
C MET A 59 -2.54 9.92 -2.91
N ILE A 60 -1.59 9.39 -3.67
CA ILE A 60 -0.52 8.57 -3.12
C ILE A 60 0.78 9.36 -3.14
N PHE A 61 1.48 9.35 -2.00
CA PHE A 61 2.73 10.06 -1.78
C PHE A 61 3.83 9.07 -1.50
N GLY A 62 5.04 9.40 -1.90
CA GLY A 62 6.19 8.57 -1.58
C GLY A 62 6.32 7.29 -2.39
N MET A 63 5.48 7.12 -3.40
CA MET A 63 5.61 6.00 -4.33
C MET A 63 6.75 6.30 -5.29
N HIS A 64 7.78 5.49 -5.25
CA HIS A 64 8.94 5.68 -6.10
C HIS A 64 8.77 4.91 -7.40
N ILE A 65 8.87 5.61 -8.53
CA ILE A 65 8.91 5.00 -9.86
C ILE A 65 10.20 5.50 -10.51
N SER A 66 11.11 4.58 -10.79
CA SER A 66 12.41 4.95 -11.36
C SER A 66 12.24 5.63 -12.72
N PRO A 67 13.09 6.59 -13.06
CA PRO A 67 13.03 7.19 -14.39
C PRO A 67 13.26 6.13 -15.46
N TYR A 68 12.56 6.27 -16.57
CA TYR A 68 12.76 5.39 -17.72
C TYR A 68 13.98 5.89 -18.48
N GLU A 69 14.97 5.04 -18.66
CA GLU A 69 16.23 5.45 -19.29
C GLU A 69 16.04 6.15 -20.62
N LYS A 70 15.13 5.68 -21.43
CA LYS A 70 14.87 6.24 -22.75
C LYS A 70 13.88 7.39 -22.75
N GLY A 71 13.39 7.78 -21.57
CA GLY A 71 12.40 8.84 -21.46
C GLY A 71 12.98 10.24 -21.48
N ASN A 72 14.23 10.38 -21.01
CA ASN A 72 14.94 11.66 -21.00
C ASN A 72 14.09 12.80 -20.41
N ILE A 73 13.80 13.82 -21.22
CA ILE A 73 13.04 14.98 -20.79
C ILE A 73 11.58 14.68 -20.44
N PHE A 74 11.07 13.54 -20.86
CA PHE A 74 9.68 13.15 -20.57
C PHE A 74 9.54 12.45 -19.22
N ASN A 75 10.64 12.17 -18.54
CA ASN A 75 10.59 11.57 -17.21
C ASN A 75 10.02 12.54 -16.18
N LYS A 76 9.26 12.00 -15.24
CA LYS A 76 8.71 12.74 -14.13
C LYS A 76 9.59 12.55 -12.91
N ASP A 77 9.39 13.39 -11.90
CA ASP A 77 10.03 13.21 -10.61
C ASP A 77 9.67 11.80 -10.09
N PRO A 78 10.66 10.98 -9.75
CA PRO A 78 10.39 9.61 -9.26
C PRO A 78 9.45 9.54 -8.06
N LEU A 79 9.44 10.57 -7.24
CA LEU A 79 8.63 10.60 -6.02
C LEU A 79 7.45 11.55 -6.11
N ARG A 80 7.07 11.99 -7.30
CA ARG A 80 5.94 12.91 -7.40
C ARG A 80 4.68 12.28 -6.82
N GLU A 81 3.83 13.11 -6.26
CA GLU A 81 2.52 12.63 -5.83
C GLU A 81 1.67 12.28 -7.04
N ARG A 82 0.84 11.25 -6.88
CA ARG A 82 0.01 10.75 -7.98
C ARG A 82 -1.42 10.58 -7.51
N LYS A 83 -2.33 10.87 -8.43
CA LYS A 83 -3.76 10.76 -8.12
C LYS A 83 -4.21 9.31 -8.32
N LEU A 84 -4.91 8.79 -7.34
CA LEU A 84 -5.58 7.50 -7.46
C LEU A 84 -7.00 7.73 -7.93
N LEU A 85 -7.46 6.86 -8.82
CA LEU A 85 -8.76 7.01 -9.45
C LEU A 85 -9.75 6.04 -8.79
N MET A 86 -10.77 6.61 -8.16
CA MET A 86 -11.80 5.87 -7.46
C MET A 86 -13.16 6.49 -7.78
N HIS A 87 -14.19 5.71 -7.61
CA HIS A 87 -15.55 6.24 -7.73
C HIS A 87 -15.85 7.22 -6.59
N ARG A 88 -16.64 8.23 -6.89
CA ARG A 88 -16.98 9.26 -5.91
C ARG A 88 -17.61 8.66 -4.65
N TYR A 89 -18.48 7.67 -4.81
CA TYR A 89 -19.12 7.05 -3.64
C TYR A 89 -18.11 6.33 -2.75
N GLU A 90 -17.06 5.75 -3.34
CA GLU A 90 -15.99 5.12 -2.57
C GLU A 90 -15.19 6.17 -1.81
N ILE A 91 -14.87 7.28 -2.46
CA ILE A 91 -14.14 8.38 -1.82
C ILE A 91 -14.93 8.92 -0.63
N ASN A 92 -16.22 9.13 -0.81
CA ASN A 92 -17.08 9.65 0.26
C ASN A 92 -17.14 8.68 1.44
N LYS A 93 -17.24 7.38 1.15
CA LYS A 93 -17.23 6.35 2.18
C LYS A 93 -15.92 6.37 2.96
N LEU A 94 -14.81 6.48 2.26
CA LEU A 94 -13.49 6.51 2.89
C LEU A 94 -13.30 7.77 3.73
N LYS A 95 -13.78 8.92 3.24
CA LYS A 95 -13.71 10.16 4.01
C LYS A 95 -14.42 10.01 5.36
N GLY A 96 -15.61 9.43 5.35
CA GLY A 96 -16.35 9.19 6.58
C GLY A 96 -15.59 8.28 7.53
N LYS A 97 -15.01 7.21 7.02
CA LYS A 97 -14.26 6.27 7.83
C LYS A 97 -12.99 6.88 8.41
N ILE A 98 -12.30 7.69 7.62
CA ILE A 98 -11.05 8.32 8.07
C ILE A 98 -11.31 9.31 9.21
N GLN A 99 -12.49 9.93 9.23
CA GLN A 99 -12.85 10.81 10.32
C GLN A 99 -13.09 10.04 11.62
N GLU A 100 -13.33 8.74 11.56
CA GLU A 100 -13.42 7.91 12.74
C GLU A 100 -12.02 7.69 13.30
N LYS A 101 -11.95 7.42 14.60
CA LYS A 101 -10.68 7.28 15.29
C LYS A 101 -9.83 6.16 14.71
N GLY A 102 -8.60 6.50 14.39
CA GLY A 102 -7.58 5.52 14.08
C GLY A 102 -7.59 4.97 12.67
N TYR A 103 -8.53 5.40 11.82
CA TYR A 103 -8.52 4.93 10.43
C TYR A 103 -7.60 5.76 9.57
N THR A 104 -6.92 5.07 8.65
CA THR A 104 -6.05 5.68 7.66
C THR A 104 -6.06 4.82 6.41
N LEU A 105 -5.44 5.30 5.36
CA LEU A 105 -5.31 4.56 4.11
C LEU A 105 -3.85 4.19 3.90
N VAL A 106 -3.61 2.95 3.52
CA VAL A 106 -2.25 2.47 3.25
C VAL A 106 -2.22 1.76 1.90
N PRO A 107 -1.19 1.97 1.10
CA PRO A 107 -1.05 1.21 -0.15
C PRO A 107 -0.57 -0.21 0.18
N LEU A 108 -1.18 -1.18 -0.45
CA LEU A 108 -0.90 -2.59 -0.20
C LEU A 108 -0.12 -3.23 -1.33
N GLN A 109 -0.51 -2.96 -2.57
CA GLN A 109 0.21 -3.51 -3.71
C GLN A 109 -0.10 -2.71 -4.98
N VAL A 110 0.81 -2.83 -5.93
CA VAL A 110 0.68 -2.25 -7.27
C VAL A 110 0.80 -3.39 -8.27
N TYR A 111 -0.08 -3.43 -9.23
CA TYR A 111 -0.08 -4.53 -10.20
C TYR A 111 -0.67 -4.08 -11.54
N PHE A 112 -0.34 -4.83 -12.59
CA PHE A 112 -1.04 -4.70 -13.85
C PHE A 112 -2.24 -5.63 -13.85
N LYS A 113 -3.35 -5.11 -14.32
CA LYS A 113 -4.54 -5.90 -14.57
C LYS A 113 -4.82 -5.75 -16.06
N GLY A 114 -4.39 -6.74 -16.84
CA GLY A 114 -4.29 -6.57 -18.26
C GLY A 114 -3.26 -5.48 -18.59
N SER A 115 -3.68 -4.46 -19.30
CA SER A 115 -2.81 -3.33 -19.65
C SER A 115 -2.91 -2.16 -18.68
N LEU A 116 -3.79 -2.25 -17.69
CA LEU A 116 -4.03 -1.16 -16.76
C LEU A 116 -3.24 -1.36 -15.47
N VAL A 117 -2.69 -0.26 -14.96
CA VAL A 117 -2.03 -0.27 -13.66
C VAL A 117 -3.07 -0.02 -12.58
N LYS A 118 -3.07 -0.87 -11.57
CA LYS A 118 -3.96 -0.75 -10.42
C LYS A 118 -3.15 -0.66 -9.14
N VAL A 119 -3.69 0.06 -8.17
CA VAL A 119 -3.13 0.16 -6.82
C VAL A 119 -4.20 -0.33 -5.86
N GLU A 120 -3.86 -1.33 -5.08
CA GLU A 120 -4.74 -1.78 -4.00
C GLU A 120 -4.40 -1.00 -2.76
N ILE A 121 -5.39 -0.36 -2.18
CA ILE A 121 -5.22 0.37 -0.92
C ILE A 121 -6.08 -0.30 0.15
N GLY A 122 -5.65 -0.15 1.40
CA GLY A 122 -6.39 -0.70 2.54
C GLY A 122 -6.91 0.41 3.43
N LEU A 123 -8.15 0.25 3.88
CA LEU A 123 -8.66 1.03 4.99
C LEU A 123 -8.17 0.35 6.25
N ALA A 124 -7.32 1.03 6.99
CA ALA A 124 -6.54 0.41 8.03
C ALA A 124 -6.62 1.18 9.34
N ARG A 125 -6.44 0.43 10.42
CA ARG A 125 -6.27 1.03 11.73
C ARG A 125 -4.85 0.76 12.16
N GLY A 126 -4.14 1.81 12.55
CA GLY A 126 -2.81 1.64 13.11
C GLY A 126 -2.88 0.76 14.34
N LYS A 127 -1.91 -0.11 14.51
CA LYS A 127 -1.78 -0.85 15.74
C LYS A 127 -1.34 0.15 16.80
N LYS A 128 -2.26 0.52 17.68
CA LYS A 128 -1.96 1.50 18.72
C LYS A 128 -0.83 0.99 19.59
N LEU A 129 -0.14 1.90 20.22
CA LEU A 129 0.93 1.51 21.14
C LEU A 129 0.46 0.46 22.14
N TYR A 130 -0.77 0.60 22.62
CA TYR A 130 -1.38 -0.38 23.50
C TYR A 130 -1.46 -1.76 22.84
N ASP A 131 -1.96 -1.83 21.62
CA ASP A 131 -2.11 -3.10 20.90
C ASP A 131 -0.75 -3.72 20.62
N LYS A 132 0.23 -2.89 20.24
CA LYS A 132 1.59 -3.38 20.02
C LYS A 132 2.21 -3.93 21.30
N ARG A 133 1.95 -3.29 22.42
CA ARG A 133 2.43 -3.78 23.72
C ARG A 133 1.84 -5.14 24.04
N ALA A 134 0.55 -5.31 23.79
CA ALA A 134 -0.10 -6.60 24.01
C ALA A 134 0.50 -7.67 23.12
N ASP A 135 0.74 -7.37 21.85
CA ASP A 135 1.36 -8.31 20.93
C ASP A 135 2.78 -8.67 21.37
N ILE A 136 3.54 -7.68 21.81
CA ILE A 136 4.90 -7.91 22.30
C ILE A 136 4.86 -8.79 23.55
N ALA A 137 3.96 -8.49 24.48
CA ALA A 137 3.81 -9.28 25.69
C ALA A 137 3.49 -10.73 25.37
N LYS A 138 2.57 -10.96 24.43
CA LYS A 138 2.23 -12.31 24.01
C LYS A 138 3.43 -13.04 23.41
N LYS A 139 4.21 -12.35 22.62
CA LYS A 139 5.42 -12.94 22.04
C LYS A 139 6.44 -13.28 23.10
N ASP A 140 6.62 -12.40 24.07
CA ASP A 140 7.57 -12.63 25.16
C ASP A 140 7.14 -13.82 26.01
N GLN A 141 5.87 -13.91 26.35
CA GLN A 141 5.33 -15.05 27.08
C GLN A 141 5.57 -16.34 26.31
N ARG A 142 5.35 -16.30 25.01
CA ARG A 142 5.56 -17.47 24.17
C ARG A 142 7.04 -17.86 24.13
N ARG A 143 7.93 -16.89 24.08
CA ARG A 143 9.36 -17.16 24.11
C ARG A 143 9.78 -17.82 25.40
N GLU A 144 9.24 -17.36 26.52
CA GLU A 144 9.52 -17.95 27.84
C GLU A 144 9.04 -19.39 27.89
N LEU A 145 7.82 -19.64 27.42
CA LEU A 145 7.29 -21.00 27.37
C LEU A 145 8.15 -21.89 26.48
N GLU A 146 8.56 -21.38 25.34
CA GLU A 146 9.40 -22.12 24.44
C GLU A 146 10.75 -22.46 25.06
N LYS A 147 11.33 -21.53 25.83
CA LYS A 147 12.57 -21.81 26.56
C LYS A 147 12.36 -22.90 27.60
N ASP A 148 11.27 -22.80 28.36
CA ASP A 148 10.96 -23.78 29.40
C ASP A 148 10.81 -25.18 28.81
N PHE A 149 10.21 -25.28 27.64
CA PHE A 149 10.07 -26.57 26.95
C PHE A 149 11.18 -26.85 25.97
N LYS A 150 12.20 -26.01 25.95
CA LYS A 150 13.34 -26.11 25.02
C LYS A 150 12.88 -26.04 23.57
N VAL A 151 11.80 -25.35 23.35
CA VAL A 151 11.30 -25.11 22.00
C VAL A 151 12.02 -23.86 21.48
N LYS A 152 12.59 -23.96 20.31
CA LYS A 152 13.27 -22.83 19.73
C LYS A 152 12.28 -21.82 19.25
N ASN A 153 12.77 -20.61 19.13
CA ASN A 153 12.00 -19.50 18.68
C ASN A 153 11.19 -19.81 17.43
N LEU A 154 9.91 -19.51 17.47
CA LEU A 154 8.97 -19.75 16.38
C LEU A 154 8.61 -18.50 15.59
N TYR A 155 9.29 -17.41 15.85
CA TYR A 155 9.01 -16.15 15.16
C TYR A 155 9.93 -15.96 13.98
#